data_44f0cae1c0e963e26bf89f30976e8be7
#
_entry.id   44f0cae1c0e963e26bf89f30976e8be7
#
_cell.length_a   1.000
_cell.length_b   1.000
_cell.length_c   1.000
_cell.angle_alpha   90.00
_cell.angle_beta   90.00
_cell.angle_gamma   90.00
#
_symmetry.space_group_name_H-M   'P 1'
#
loop_
_entity.id
_entity.type
_entity.pdbx_description
1 polymer ?
#
loop_
_entity_poly.entity_id
_entity_poly.type
_entity_poly.pdbx_seq_one_letter_code
_entity_poly.pdbx_strand_id
1 'polypeptide(L)'
;MFYDYCESGSWTEQTFRENTSDFDKIRLRQRIAVDMTNRTTASQMIGQDVAMPVALAPVGLTGMQRADGEIKAARAAEKFGVPFTLSTMSICSIEDVAEHTQKPF
;
A
#
# COMPACT_ATOMS: atom_id res chain seq x y z
N MET A 1 -15.60 -16.10 -12.08
CA MET A 1 -15.25 -14.93 -12.94
C MET A 1 -14.65 -13.79 -12.14
N PHE A 2 -15.33 -13.13 -11.18
CA PHE A 2 -14.72 -12.03 -10.37
C PHE A 2 -13.54 -12.52 -9.50
N TYR A 3 -13.71 -13.64 -8.82
CA TYR A 3 -12.64 -14.27 -8.04
C TYR A 3 -11.41 -14.58 -8.92
N ASP A 4 -11.62 -15.19 -10.07
CA ASP A 4 -10.53 -15.55 -10.99
C ASP A 4 -9.79 -14.30 -11.49
N TYR A 5 -10.53 -13.21 -11.74
CA TYR A 5 -9.94 -11.92 -12.11
C TYR A 5 -9.03 -11.35 -11.02
N CYS A 6 -9.44 -11.44 -9.76
CA CYS A 6 -8.65 -10.91 -8.64
C CYS A 6 -7.46 -11.80 -8.28
N GLU A 7 -7.59 -13.14 -8.44
CA GLU A 7 -6.60 -14.13 -7.98
C GLU A 7 -5.53 -14.45 -9.03
N SER A 8 -5.79 -14.13 -10.30
CA SER A 8 -4.86 -14.44 -11.38
C SER A 8 -4.08 -13.21 -11.86
N GLY A 9 -2.91 -13.47 -12.44
CA GLY A 9 -2.11 -12.48 -13.13
C GLY A 9 -2.42 -12.42 -14.63
N SER A 10 -1.91 -11.39 -15.29
CA SER A 10 -2.12 -11.17 -16.72
C SER A 10 -1.20 -12.04 -17.56
N TRP A 11 -1.71 -12.49 -18.72
CA TRP A 11 -0.95 -13.22 -19.75
C TRP A 11 -0.30 -14.50 -19.19
N THR A 12 1.03 -14.56 -19.21
CA THR A 12 1.82 -15.71 -18.69
C THR A 12 1.99 -15.71 -17.17
N GLU A 13 1.44 -14.73 -16.48
CA GLU A 13 1.61 -14.53 -15.04
C GLU A 13 3.06 -14.38 -14.56
N GLN A 14 3.97 -13.96 -15.43
CA GLN A 14 5.38 -13.81 -15.07
C GLN A 14 5.55 -12.82 -13.93
N THR A 15 5.05 -11.60 -14.08
CA THR A 15 5.13 -10.56 -13.04
C THR A 15 4.40 -10.98 -11.75
N PHE A 16 3.27 -11.67 -11.86
CA PHE A 16 2.55 -12.21 -10.70
C PHE A 16 3.45 -13.15 -9.87
N ARG A 17 4.16 -14.06 -10.53
CA ARG A 17 5.12 -14.94 -9.84
C ARG A 17 6.34 -14.19 -9.32
N GLU A 18 6.86 -13.24 -10.07
CA GLU A 18 8.04 -12.43 -9.69
C GLU A 18 7.74 -11.54 -8.48
N ASN A 19 6.52 -11.08 -8.30
CA ASN A 19 6.11 -10.35 -7.09
C ASN A 19 6.38 -11.10 -5.78
N THR A 20 6.56 -12.40 -5.85
CA THR A 20 6.97 -13.23 -4.71
C THR A 20 8.43 -13.66 -4.82
N SER A 21 8.83 -14.24 -5.96
CA SER A 21 10.16 -14.83 -6.10
C SER A 21 11.31 -13.82 -6.10
N ASP A 22 11.05 -12.55 -6.44
CA ASP A 22 12.07 -11.52 -6.40
C ASP A 22 12.51 -11.16 -4.98
N PHE A 23 11.62 -11.33 -3.99
CA PHE A 23 12.03 -11.19 -2.59
C PHE A 23 13.07 -12.23 -2.16
N ASP A 24 13.10 -13.41 -2.78
CA ASP A 24 14.09 -14.44 -2.51
C ASP A 24 15.51 -14.04 -2.94
N LYS A 25 15.64 -13.04 -3.81
CA LYS A 25 16.93 -12.48 -4.27
C LYS A 25 17.51 -11.47 -3.28
N ILE A 26 16.69 -10.95 -2.36
CA ILE A 26 17.10 -9.96 -1.36
C ILE A 26 17.64 -10.68 -0.14
N ARG A 27 18.80 -10.25 0.35
CA ARG A 27 19.43 -10.81 1.56
C ARG A 27 19.70 -9.71 2.57
N LEU A 28 19.35 -9.98 3.82
CA LEU A 28 19.68 -9.09 4.93
C LEU A 28 21.11 -9.34 5.39
N ARG A 29 21.94 -8.29 5.36
CA ARG A 29 23.29 -8.34 5.92
C ARG A 29 23.21 -8.06 7.43
N GLN A 30 23.36 -9.10 8.21
CA GLN A 30 23.37 -9.02 9.66
C GLN A 30 24.61 -8.26 10.17
N ARG A 31 24.41 -7.45 11.19
CA ARG A 31 25.48 -6.81 11.96
C ARG A 31 25.27 -7.09 13.43
N ILE A 32 26.34 -7.42 14.15
CA ILE A 32 26.33 -7.69 15.59
C ILE A 32 26.96 -6.52 16.33
N ALA A 33 26.68 -6.41 17.64
CA ALA A 33 27.22 -5.37 18.52
C ALA A 33 26.90 -3.93 18.05
N VAL A 34 25.73 -3.72 17.47
CA VAL A 34 25.22 -2.40 17.07
C VAL A 34 24.15 -1.98 18.07
N ASP A 35 24.24 -0.76 18.59
CA ASP A 35 23.18 -0.18 19.41
C ASP A 35 21.91 0.02 18.60
N MET A 36 20.83 -0.60 19.06
CA MET A 36 19.51 -0.56 18.42
C MET A 36 18.49 0.25 19.22
N THR A 37 18.90 0.96 20.24
CA THR A 37 18.02 1.64 21.19
C THR A 37 17.11 2.67 20.51
N ASN A 38 17.65 3.43 19.56
CA ASN A 38 16.96 4.52 18.87
C ASN A 38 16.53 4.17 17.44
N ARG A 39 16.39 2.88 17.12
CA ARG A 39 15.94 2.50 15.78
C ARG A 39 14.50 2.97 15.53
N THR A 40 14.28 3.48 14.35
CA THR A 40 12.96 3.91 13.89
C THR A 40 12.78 3.60 12.41
N THR A 41 11.53 3.43 11.97
CA THR A 41 11.15 3.37 10.57
C THR A 41 10.64 4.71 10.05
N ALA A 42 10.48 5.71 10.92
CA ALA A 42 10.01 7.04 10.54
C ALA A 42 10.91 7.65 9.47
N SER A 43 10.29 8.27 8.48
CA SER A 43 10.97 8.83 7.30
C SER A 43 10.16 9.97 6.71
N GLN A 44 10.61 10.50 5.57
CA GLN A 44 9.83 11.46 4.77
C GLN A 44 9.57 10.89 3.38
N MET A 45 8.34 11.03 2.91
CA MET A 45 7.92 10.71 1.55
C MET A 45 7.12 11.88 0.97
N ILE A 46 7.52 12.36 -0.21
CA ILE A 46 6.83 13.46 -0.92
C ILE A 46 6.60 14.68 0.01
N GLY A 47 7.61 15.01 0.83
CA GLY A 47 7.55 16.16 1.75
C GLY A 47 6.65 15.95 2.99
N GLN A 48 6.16 14.75 3.23
CA GLN A 48 5.37 14.41 4.40
C GLN A 48 6.14 13.47 5.33
N ASP A 49 6.00 13.67 6.64
CA ASP A 49 6.51 12.73 7.63
C ASP A 49 5.65 11.48 7.64
N VAL A 50 6.30 10.32 7.57
CA VAL A 50 5.64 9.01 7.51
C VAL A 50 6.18 8.07 8.57
N ALA A 51 5.33 7.16 9.05
CA ALA A 51 5.73 6.16 10.06
C ALA A 51 6.75 5.15 9.52
N MET A 52 6.73 4.90 8.21
CA MET A 52 7.70 4.07 7.50
C MET A 52 7.67 4.42 6.00
N PRO A 53 8.76 4.17 5.24
CA PRO A 53 8.86 4.53 3.82
C PRO A 53 8.05 3.56 2.92
N VAL A 54 6.75 3.49 3.15
CA VAL A 54 5.79 2.68 2.40
C VAL A 54 4.56 3.53 2.12
N ALA A 55 3.98 3.40 0.93
CA ALA A 55 2.70 3.97 0.58
C ALA A 55 1.77 2.86 0.07
N LEU A 56 0.47 2.98 0.31
CA LEU A 56 -0.51 2.12 -0.34
C LEU A 56 -0.67 2.55 -1.79
N ALA A 57 -0.29 1.65 -2.70
CA ALA A 57 -0.37 1.89 -4.13
C ALA A 57 -1.84 2.01 -4.61
N PRO A 58 -2.08 2.72 -5.74
CA PRO A 58 -3.41 2.77 -6.32
C PRO A 58 -3.87 1.39 -6.76
N VAL A 59 -5.05 0.97 -6.32
CA VAL A 59 -5.69 -0.30 -6.69
C VAL A 59 -7.05 -0.02 -7.28
N GLY A 60 -7.27 -0.45 -8.52
CA GLY A 60 -8.57 -0.30 -9.18
C GLY A 60 -9.64 -1.19 -8.57
N LEU A 61 -10.88 -0.72 -8.61
CA LEU A 61 -12.08 -1.49 -8.26
C LEU A 61 -12.07 -2.09 -6.84
N THR A 62 -11.37 -1.48 -5.88
CA THR A 62 -11.31 -1.98 -4.49
C THR A 62 -12.69 -2.03 -3.85
N GLY A 63 -13.56 -1.06 -4.18
CA GLY A 63 -14.94 -1.04 -3.72
C GLY A 63 -15.80 -2.22 -4.20
N MET A 64 -15.41 -2.90 -5.28
CA MET A 64 -16.07 -4.15 -5.72
C MET A 64 -15.71 -5.36 -4.84
N GLN A 65 -14.54 -5.35 -4.24
CA GLN A 65 -14.10 -6.43 -3.34
C GLN A 65 -14.70 -6.23 -1.94
N ARG A 66 -14.78 -4.99 -1.51
CA ARG A 66 -15.35 -4.62 -0.21
C ARG A 66 -16.05 -3.27 -0.33
N ALA A 67 -17.30 -3.17 0.08
CA ALA A 67 -18.01 -1.89 0.15
C ALA A 67 -17.19 -0.84 0.90
N ASP A 68 -17.07 0.35 0.34
CA ASP A 68 -16.22 1.47 0.81
C ASP A 68 -14.75 1.09 0.96
N GLY A 69 -14.26 0.19 0.10
CA GLY A 69 -12.92 -0.37 0.19
C GLY A 69 -11.82 0.69 0.16
N GLU A 70 -11.94 1.67 -0.74
CA GLU A 70 -11.00 2.78 -0.87
C GLU A 70 -11.00 3.67 0.37
N ILE A 71 -12.17 4.01 0.91
CA ILE A 71 -12.32 4.81 2.14
C ILE A 71 -11.68 4.07 3.33
N LYS A 72 -11.94 2.77 3.44
CA LYS A 72 -11.37 1.95 4.52
C LYS A 72 -9.86 1.85 4.42
N ALA A 73 -9.32 1.71 3.21
CA ALA A 73 -7.87 1.68 2.97
C ALA A 73 -7.22 3.03 3.30
N ALA A 74 -7.82 4.14 2.86
CA ALA A 74 -7.33 5.48 3.15
C ALA A 74 -7.31 5.77 4.66
N ARG A 75 -8.38 5.44 5.38
CA ARG A 75 -8.44 5.58 6.84
C ARG A 75 -7.44 4.70 7.58
N ALA A 76 -7.20 3.49 7.08
CA ALA A 76 -6.20 2.60 7.67
C ALA A 76 -4.78 3.15 7.46
N ALA A 77 -4.47 3.65 6.27
CA ALA A 77 -3.21 4.29 5.96
C ALA A 77 -2.98 5.55 6.83
N GLU A 78 -4.00 6.41 6.93
CA GLU A 78 -3.97 7.60 7.78
C GLU A 78 -3.70 7.24 9.25
N LYS A 79 -4.42 6.25 9.79
CA LYS A 79 -4.24 5.78 11.16
C LYS A 79 -2.84 5.22 11.42
N PHE A 80 -2.26 4.54 10.45
CA PHE A 80 -0.91 3.99 10.55
C PHE A 80 0.18 5.06 10.32
N GLY A 81 -0.13 6.11 9.61
CA GLY A 81 0.80 7.19 9.27
C GLY A 81 1.60 6.95 8.00
N VAL A 82 0.99 6.34 6.99
CA VAL A 82 1.57 6.17 5.64
C VAL A 82 0.66 6.78 4.58
N PRO A 83 1.19 7.19 3.42
CA PRO A 83 0.37 7.72 2.33
C PRO A 83 -0.57 6.65 1.74
N PHE A 84 -1.73 7.09 1.32
CA PHE A 84 -2.66 6.34 0.48
C PHE A 84 -2.70 6.99 -0.91
N THR A 85 -2.89 6.19 -1.94
CA THR A 85 -3.07 6.69 -3.32
C THR A 85 -4.37 6.15 -3.88
N LEU A 86 -5.29 7.05 -4.22
CA LEU A 86 -6.55 6.67 -4.85
C LEU A 86 -6.31 6.35 -6.33
N SER A 87 -6.87 5.24 -6.79
CA SER A 87 -6.82 4.85 -8.20
C SER A 87 -7.78 5.69 -9.04
N THR A 88 -7.40 6.00 -10.27
CA THR A 88 -8.32 6.56 -11.28
C THR A 88 -9.46 5.60 -11.66
N MET A 89 -9.34 4.32 -11.30
CA MET A 89 -10.35 3.28 -11.48
C MET A 89 -11.03 2.91 -10.17
N SER A 90 -11.06 3.82 -9.19
CA SER A 90 -11.76 3.60 -7.91
C SER A 90 -13.27 3.56 -8.09
N ILE A 91 -13.98 2.90 -7.18
CA ILE A 91 -15.44 2.94 -7.06
C ILE A 91 -15.86 4.17 -6.26
N CYS A 92 -15.16 4.47 -5.15
CA CYS A 92 -15.39 5.69 -4.39
C CYS A 92 -14.80 6.90 -5.13
N SER A 93 -15.50 8.02 -5.10
CA SER A 93 -15.01 9.28 -5.67
C SER A 93 -13.89 9.90 -4.80
N ILE A 94 -13.19 10.88 -5.34
CA ILE A 94 -12.20 11.67 -4.57
C ILE A 94 -12.89 12.36 -3.40
N GLU A 95 -14.08 12.90 -3.65
CA GLU A 95 -14.89 13.59 -2.65
C GLU A 95 -15.30 12.65 -1.51
N ASP A 96 -15.75 11.43 -1.83
CA ASP A 96 -16.12 10.43 -0.82
C ASP A 96 -14.93 10.09 0.09
N VAL A 97 -13.74 9.90 -0.48
CA VAL A 97 -12.52 9.62 0.30
C VAL A 97 -12.14 10.84 1.14
N ALA A 98 -12.19 12.05 0.56
CA ALA A 98 -11.86 13.29 1.25
C ALA A 98 -12.77 13.59 2.44
N GLU A 99 -14.08 13.28 2.35
CA GLU A 99 -15.02 13.44 3.46
C GLU A 99 -14.71 12.52 4.65
N HIS A 100 -13.97 11.43 4.42
CA HIS A 100 -13.71 10.41 5.43
C HIS A 100 -12.25 10.36 5.91
N THR A 101 -11.40 11.28 5.43
CA THR A 101 -9.98 11.38 5.80
C THR A 101 -9.61 12.82 6.18
N GLN A 102 -8.54 12.97 6.97
CA GLN A 102 -8.03 14.26 7.42
C GLN A 102 -6.69 14.62 6.76
N LYS A 103 -6.01 13.63 6.19
CA LYS A 103 -4.70 13.80 5.55
C LYS A 103 -4.83 13.75 4.03
N PRO A 104 -3.91 14.40 3.31
CA PRO A 104 -3.81 14.24 1.86
C PRO A 104 -3.58 12.77 1.45
N PHE A 105 -4.14 12.41 0.30
CA PHE A 105 -4.02 11.07 -0.31
C PHE A 105 -3.82 11.19 -1.81
#